data_a641db9026296a419b98cc6ca542ceeb
#
_entry.id   a641db9026296a419b98cc6ca542ceeb
#
_cell.length_a   1.000
_cell.length_b   1.000
_cell.length_c   1.000
_cell.angle_alpha   90.00
_cell.angle_beta   90.00
_cell.angle_gamma   90.00
#
_symmetry.space_group_name_H-M   'P 1'
#
loop_
_entity.id
_entity.type
_entity.pdbx_description
1 polymer ?
#
loop_
_entity_poly.entity_id
_entity_poly.type
_entity_poly.pdbx_seq_one_letter_code
_entity_poly.pdbx_strand_id
1 'polypeptide(L)'
;MNARPMESPDDSAVGPQGGEASRPIRSPIRQEELGSVALTPTGEFEAGSYQTFQLVYTAGKFGIDDSGSMRVCFRFASDQTRPQFEDPKWANYTTIKASNDAVLEYHYDPKGNVRPWDRTLYVKVVKGFLREGDTITITFGETRHGSPGMRLQTFLEDTFE
;
A
#
# COMPACT_ATOMS: atom_id res chain seq x y z
N MET A 1 -44.13 -66.76 -33.58
CA MET A 1 -42.79 -66.22 -33.27
C MET A 1 -42.97 -65.08 -32.28
N ASN A 2 -42.78 -65.40 -31.01
CA ASN A 2 -42.96 -64.44 -29.92
C ASN A 2 -41.63 -63.75 -29.63
N ALA A 3 -41.56 -62.42 -29.85
CA ALA A 3 -40.45 -61.61 -29.41
C ALA A 3 -40.71 -61.22 -27.94
N ARG A 4 -39.74 -61.51 -27.07
CA ARG A 4 -39.73 -61.09 -25.67
C ARG A 4 -39.30 -59.60 -25.61
N PRO A 5 -39.86 -58.83 -24.70
CA PRO A 5 -39.34 -57.50 -24.39
C PRO A 5 -38.03 -57.63 -23.63
N MET A 6 -37.05 -56.73 -23.96
CA MET A 6 -35.81 -56.57 -23.24
C MET A 6 -36.11 -55.77 -21.99
N GLU A 7 -35.79 -56.28 -20.81
CA GLU A 7 -35.75 -55.56 -19.55
C GLU A 7 -34.55 -54.56 -19.52
N SER A 8 -34.81 -53.34 -19.16
CA SER A 8 -33.81 -52.33 -18.91
C SER A 8 -33.09 -52.62 -17.57
N PRO A 9 -31.78 -52.41 -17.46
CA PRO A 9 -31.11 -52.55 -16.17
C PRO A 9 -31.51 -51.42 -15.24
N ASP A 10 -31.78 -51.81 -14.02
CA ASP A 10 -32.09 -50.98 -12.84
C ASP A 10 -30.93 -50.05 -12.49
N ASP A 11 -31.15 -48.75 -12.59
CA ASP A 11 -30.20 -47.67 -12.33
C ASP A 11 -30.49 -47.08 -10.97
N SER A 12 -30.34 -47.85 -9.91
CA SER A 12 -30.55 -47.44 -8.54
C SER A 12 -29.35 -47.76 -7.63
N ALA A 13 -28.28 -46.94 -7.71
CA ALA A 13 -27.35 -46.76 -6.60
C ALA A 13 -26.40 -45.59 -6.85
N VAL A 14 -26.90 -44.37 -6.85
CA VAL A 14 -26.04 -43.24 -6.56
C VAL A 14 -26.05 -43.02 -5.06
N GLY A 15 -25.00 -43.50 -4.41
CA GLY A 15 -24.75 -43.21 -2.99
C GLY A 15 -24.54 -41.72 -2.73
N PRO A 16 -24.80 -41.25 -1.50
CA PRO A 16 -24.65 -39.85 -1.17
C PRO A 16 -23.18 -39.41 -1.36
N GLN A 17 -22.98 -38.52 -2.29
CA GLN A 17 -21.69 -37.88 -2.48
C GLN A 17 -21.31 -37.17 -1.17
N GLY A 18 -20.14 -37.53 -0.65
CA GLY A 18 -19.60 -37.01 0.57
C GLY A 18 -19.59 -35.49 0.53
N GLY A 19 -20.18 -34.91 1.54
CA GLY A 19 -20.22 -33.44 1.72
C GLY A 19 -18.83 -32.89 1.62
N GLU A 20 -18.65 -31.95 0.68
CA GLU A 20 -17.48 -31.14 0.54
C GLU A 20 -17.28 -30.40 1.89
N ALA A 21 -16.26 -30.80 2.63
CA ALA A 21 -15.92 -30.15 3.89
C ALA A 21 -15.71 -28.66 3.59
N SER A 22 -16.64 -27.83 4.01
CA SER A 22 -16.57 -26.38 3.83
C SER A 22 -15.24 -25.90 4.39
N ARG A 23 -14.37 -25.42 3.51
CA ARG A 23 -13.10 -24.80 3.92
C ARG A 23 -13.46 -23.70 4.92
N PRO A 24 -12.75 -23.64 6.05
CA PRO A 24 -13.02 -22.59 7.03
C PRO A 24 -12.89 -21.24 6.33
N ILE A 25 -13.97 -20.46 6.32
CA ILE A 25 -13.97 -19.09 5.81
C ILE A 25 -12.96 -18.34 6.68
N ARG A 26 -11.82 -17.98 6.14
CA ARG A 26 -10.87 -17.13 6.84
C ARG A 26 -11.60 -15.85 7.18
N SER A 27 -11.62 -15.49 8.44
CA SER A 27 -12.12 -14.18 8.87
C SER A 27 -11.41 -13.11 8.04
N PRO A 28 -12.12 -12.14 7.47
CA PRO A 28 -11.48 -11.08 6.71
C PRO A 28 -10.45 -10.37 7.60
N ILE A 29 -9.26 -10.11 7.06
CA ILE A 29 -8.24 -9.32 7.75
C ILE A 29 -8.84 -7.93 7.99
N ARG A 30 -8.85 -7.47 9.23
CA ARG A 30 -9.34 -6.15 9.60
C ARG A 30 -8.27 -5.11 9.29
N GLN A 31 -8.69 -3.94 8.85
CA GLN A 31 -7.76 -2.86 8.46
C GLN A 31 -6.80 -2.48 9.60
N GLU A 32 -7.29 -2.44 10.84
CA GLU A 32 -6.46 -2.17 12.03
C GLU A 32 -5.35 -3.19 12.26
N GLU A 33 -5.48 -4.42 11.74
CA GLU A 33 -4.46 -5.46 11.86
C GLU A 33 -3.30 -5.26 10.88
N LEU A 34 -3.51 -4.45 9.83
CA LEU A 34 -2.46 -4.10 8.85
C LEU A 34 -1.57 -2.94 9.32
N GLY A 35 -2.00 -2.22 10.34
CA GLY A 35 -1.28 -1.09 10.89
C GLY A 35 -2.02 0.24 10.72
N SER A 36 -1.34 1.33 11.00
CA SER A 36 -1.90 2.67 10.95
C SER A 36 -0.94 3.65 10.27
N VAL A 37 -1.49 4.76 9.78
CA VAL A 37 -0.73 5.84 9.15
C VAL A 37 -1.10 7.16 9.82
N ALA A 38 -0.09 7.96 10.15
CA ALA A 38 -0.25 9.33 10.60
C ALA A 38 0.52 10.28 9.67
N LEU A 39 -0.09 11.41 9.31
CA LEU A 39 0.53 12.46 8.52
C LEU A 39 0.59 13.74 9.35
N THR A 40 1.74 14.40 9.36
CA THR A 40 1.97 15.66 10.11
C THR A 40 2.81 16.61 9.24
N PRO A 41 2.51 17.92 9.21
CA PRO A 41 1.31 18.55 9.77
C PRO A 41 0.04 18.26 8.97
N THR A 42 -1.12 18.50 9.59
CA THR A 42 -2.43 18.48 8.95
C THR A 42 -3.01 19.89 8.99
N GLY A 43 -3.94 20.20 8.08
CA GLY A 43 -4.61 21.51 8.02
C GLY A 43 -4.57 22.13 6.64
N GLU A 44 -4.79 23.43 6.58
CA GLU A 44 -4.78 24.20 5.35
C GLU A 44 -3.37 24.75 5.07
N PHE A 45 -2.96 24.70 3.82
CA PHE A 45 -1.67 25.19 3.36
C PHE A 45 -1.86 26.07 2.13
N GLU A 46 -1.01 27.06 1.98
CA GLU A 46 -1.00 27.92 0.80
C GLU A 46 -0.56 27.12 -0.44
N ALA A 47 -1.35 27.21 -1.52
CA ALA A 47 -1.06 26.54 -2.78
C ALA A 47 0.30 27.02 -3.35
N GLY A 48 1.10 26.07 -3.83
CA GLY A 48 2.45 26.35 -4.35
C GLY A 48 3.51 26.62 -3.28
N SER A 49 3.15 26.67 -2.00
CA SER A 49 4.12 26.83 -0.91
C SER A 49 5.01 25.58 -0.75
N TYR A 50 6.12 25.78 -0.04
CA TYR A 50 7.03 24.69 0.32
C TYR A 50 6.76 24.26 1.76
N GLN A 51 6.57 22.96 1.96
CA GLN A 51 6.24 22.37 3.25
C GLN A 51 7.07 21.11 3.50
N THR A 52 7.16 20.73 4.76
CA THR A 52 7.71 19.44 5.17
C THR A 52 6.60 18.61 5.77
N PHE A 53 6.38 17.41 5.25
CA PHE A 53 5.42 16.46 5.79
C PHE A 53 6.11 15.21 6.29
N GLN A 54 5.67 14.73 7.42
CA GLN A 54 6.11 13.46 7.95
C GLN A 54 4.95 12.47 7.91
N LEU A 55 5.10 11.41 7.15
CA LEU A 55 4.19 10.28 7.12
C LEU A 55 4.83 9.14 7.93
N VAL A 56 4.14 8.72 8.98
CA VAL A 56 4.58 7.62 9.84
C VAL A 56 3.60 6.46 9.66
N TYR A 57 4.09 5.37 9.08
CA TYR A 57 3.39 4.10 9.10
C TYR A 57 3.83 3.32 10.34
N THR A 58 2.87 2.83 11.12
CA THR A 58 3.11 1.92 12.23
C THR A 58 2.61 0.54 11.83
N ALA A 59 3.50 -0.44 11.85
CA ALA A 59 3.19 -1.81 11.47
C ALA A 59 2.17 -2.43 12.43
N GLY A 60 1.17 -3.09 11.87
CA GLY A 60 0.15 -3.81 12.62
C GLY A 60 0.60 -5.21 13.00
N LYS A 61 -0.36 -6.01 13.46
CA LYS A 61 -0.17 -7.37 13.99
C LYS A 61 0.67 -8.29 13.10
N PHE A 62 0.58 -8.14 11.80
CA PHE A 62 1.29 -9.01 10.85
C PHE A 62 2.70 -8.51 10.50
N GLY A 63 3.04 -7.27 10.88
CA GLY A 63 4.32 -6.67 10.51
C GLY A 63 4.50 -6.51 9.00
N ILE A 64 5.75 -6.34 8.58
CA ILE A 64 6.19 -6.43 7.18
C ILE A 64 7.44 -7.30 7.15
N ASP A 65 7.37 -8.43 6.46
CA ASP A 65 8.46 -9.38 6.34
C ASP A 65 9.45 -9.00 5.23
N ASP A 66 10.56 -9.70 5.14
CA ASP A 66 11.50 -9.62 4.03
C ASP A 66 10.77 -9.75 2.68
N SER A 67 11.10 -8.86 1.75
CA SER A 67 10.38 -8.68 0.48
C SER A 67 8.97 -8.07 0.57
N GLY A 68 8.44 -7.82 1.77
CA GLY A 68 7.21 -7.07 1.96
C GLY A 68 7.37 -5.60 1.59
N SER A 69 6.27 -4.95 1.23
CA SER A 69 6.31 -3.56 0.77
C SER A 69 5.08 -2.77 1.17
N MET A 70 5.26 -1.45 1.27
CA MET A 70 4.17 -0.49 1.33
C MET A 70 4.23 0.47 0.15
N ARG A 71 3.09 1.12 -0.15
CA ARG A 71 2.98 2.10 -1.24
C ARG A 71 2.32 3.36 -0.73
N VAL A 72 2.88 4.51 -1.15
CA VAL A 72 2.20 5.80 -0.99
C VAL A 72 1.79 6.26 -2.37
N CYS A 73 0.48 6.35 -2.60
CA CYS A 73 -0.09 6.67 -3.89
C CYS A 73 -0.54 8.12 -3.93
N PHE A 74 -0.09 8.85 -4.95
CA PHE A 74 -0.46 10.24 -5.20
C PHE A 74 -1.38 10.32 -6.41
N ARG A 75 -2.25 11.31 -6.41
CA ARG A 75 -3.17 11.53 -7.51
C ARG A 75 -2.44 12.03 -8.77
N PHE A 76 -2.83 11.55 -9.94
CA PHE A 76 -2.18 11.89 -11.21
C PHE A 76 -2.40 13.35 -11.65
N ALA A 77 -3.55 13.92 -11.33
CA ALA A 77 -3.95 15.25 -11.79
C ALA A 77 -3.27 16.40 -11.04
N SER A 78 -2.55 16.12 -9.95
CA SER A 78 -1.82 17.14 -9.19
C SER A 78 -0.55 17.59 -9.93
N ASP A 79 -0.23 18.88 -9.89
CA ASP A 79 1.07 19.41 -10.30
C ASP A 79 2.10 19.42 -9.14
N GLN A 80 1.74 18.76 -8.03
CA GLN A 80 2.66 18.53 -6.94
C GLN A 80 3.93 17.85 -7.44
N THR A 81 5.07 18.37 -7.01
CA THR A 81 6.37 17.90 -7.49
C THR A 81 6.68 16.50 -6.93
N ARG A 82 7.43 15.72 -7.69
CA ARG A 82 7.81 14.35 -7.31
C ARG A 82 8.77 14.36 -6.12
N PRO A 83 8.69 13.39 -5.21
CA PRO A 83 9.75 13.15 -4.25
C PRO A 83 11.04 12.78 -4.98
N GLN A 84 12.18 13.26 -4.48
CA GLN A 84 13.51 12.89 -4.96
C GLN A 84 14.40 12.53 -3.78
N PHE A 85 15.42 11.70 -4.01
CA PHE A 85 16.20 11.06 -2.97
C PHE A 85 17.71 11.33 -3.10
N GLU A 86 18.12 12.08 -4.12
CA GLU A 86 19.52 12.22 -4.54
C GLU A 86 20.17 13.48 -3.98
N ASP A 87 19.53 14.64 -4.12
CA ASP A 87 20.12 15.91 -3.70
C ASP A 87 19.41 16.50 -2.48
N PRO A 88 20.07 16.48 -1.30
CA PRO A 88 19.50 16.97 -0.05
C PRO A 88 19.31 18.49 0.02
N LYS A 89 19.82 19.24 -0.96
CA LYS A 89 19.67 20.71 -1.03
C LYS A 89 18.54 21.14 -1.95
N TRP A 90 18.09 20.27 -2.83
CA TRP A 90 17.03 20.59 -3.79
C TRP A 90 15.65 20.35 -3.22
N ALA A 91 14.67 21.03 -3.82
CA ALA A 91 13.28 20.87 -3.47
C ALA A 91 12.83 19.41 -3.54
N ASN A 92 11.87 19.04 -2.71
CA ASN A 92 11.25 17.72 -2.63
C ASN A 92 12.19 16.59 -2.15
N TYR A 93 13.32 16.94 -1.56
CA TYR A 93 14.19 15.93 -0.95
C TYR A 93 13.39 15.12 0.08
N THR A 94 13.45 13.82 -0.07
CA THR A 94 12.64 12.90 0.74
C THR A 94 13.54 11.87 1.39
N THR A 95 13.34 11.64 2.68
CA THR A 95 14.06 10.62 3.43
C THR A 95 13.11 9.57 3.95
N ILE A 96 13.56 8.31 3.99
CA ILE A 96 12.76 7.18 4.45
C ILE A 96 13.61 6.36 5.43
N LYS A 97 13.04 6.07 6.61
CA LYS A 97 13.74 5.35 7.67
C LYS A 97 12.81 4.36 8.37
N ALA A 98 13.33 3.18 8.66
CA ALA A 98 12.72 2.26 9.62
C ALA A 98 13.12 2.64 11.05
N SER A 99 12.29 2.28 12.04
CA SER A 99 12.58 2.46 13.46
C SER A 99 13.57 1.43 14.01
N ASN A 100 13.82 0.37 13.25
CA ASN A 100 14.74 -0.71 13.58
C ASN A 100 15.81 -0.87 12.48
N ASP A 101 16.58 -1.97 12.51
CA ASP A 101 17.69 -2.25 11.58
C ASP A 101 17.22 -2.80 10.23
N ALA A 102 15.94 -2.76 9.90
CA ALA A 102 15.44 -3.18 8.60
C ALA A 102 15.99 -2.28 7.49
N VAL A 103 16.50 -2.89 6.44
CA VAL A 103 16.99 -2.18 5.26
C VAL A 103 15.86 -1.97 4.27
N LEU A 104 15.68 -0.74 3.85
CA LEU A 104 14.62 -0.32 2.93
C LEU A 104 15.20 0.04 1.56
N GLU A 105 14.59 -0.47 0.51
CA GLU A 105 14.72 0.06 -0.85
C GLU A 105 13.47 0.85 -1.20
N TYR A 106 13.65 1.95 -1.94
CA TYR A 106 12.51 2.77 -2.36
C TYR A 106 12.77 3.42 -3.71
N HIS A 107 11.70 3.61 -4.45
CA HIS A 107 11.71 4.34 -5.72
C HIS A 107 10.35 4.98 -5.98
N TYR A 108 10.34 6.00 -6.83
CA TYR A 108 9.12 6.64 -7.28
C TYR A 108 8.82 6.26 -8.72
N ASP A 109 7.61 5.74 -8.96
CA ASP A 109 7.09 5.40 -10.28
C ASP A 109 5.85 6.26 -10.60
N PRO A 110 5.89 7.11 -11.66
CA PRO A 110 4.75 7.93 -12.04
C PRO A 110 3.57 7.14 -12.61
N LYS A 111 3.72 5.84 -12.85
CA LYS A 111 2.70 4.92 -13.38
C LYS A 111 2.61 3.62 -12.59
N GLY A 112 3.03 3.64 -11.33
CA GLY A 112 3.17 2.46 -10.49
C GLY A 112 1.86 1.87 -9.95
N ASN A 113 0.71 2.51 -10.21
CA ASN A 113 -0.59 2.04 -9.76
C ASN A 113 -1.69 2.42 -10.76
N VAL A 114 -2.94 2.17 -10.41
CA VAL A 114 -4.13 2.43 -11.24
C VAL A 114 -4.61 3.87 -11.05
N ARG A 115 -5.02 4.55 -12.14
CA ARG A 115 -5.66 5.88 -12.08
C ARG A 115 -6.92 5.85 -11.21
N PRO A 116 -7.17 6.92 -10.45
CA PRO A 116 -6.47 8.20 -10.41
C PRO A 116 -5.24 8.27 -9.49
N TRP A 117 -4.81 7.18 -8.86
CA TRP A 117 -3.73 7.07 -7.88
C TRP A 117 -2.49 6.39 -8.44
N ASP A 118 -2.09 6.73 -9.66
CA ASP A 118 -1.04 6.02 -10.40
C ASP A 118 0.40 6.47 -10.04
N ARG A 119 0.58 7.65 -9.48
CA ARG A 119 1.89 8.12 -9.01
C ARG A 119 2.23 7.46 -7.68
N THR A 120 3.25 6.66 -7.63
CA THR A 120 3.49 5.77 -6.49
C THR A 120 4.92 5.84 -5.98
N LEU A 121 5.06 6.07 -4.69
CA LEU A 121 6.28 5.80 -3.95
C LEU A 121 6.21 4.37 -3.41
N TYR A 122 7.12 3.52 -3.85
CA TYR A 122 7.33 2.17 -3.33
C TYR A 122 8.36 2.20 -2.22
N VAL A 123 8.08 1.49 -1.14
CA VAL A 123 9.01 1.25 -0.05
C VAL A 123 8.99 -0.25 0.24
N LYS A 124 10.13 -0.92 0.05
CA LYS A 124 10.26 -2.37 0.21
C LYS A 124 11.28 -2.69 1.30
N VAL A 125 10.96 -3.64 2.15
CA VAL A 125 11.92 -4.24 3.08
C VAL A 125 12.77 -5.26 2.30
N VAL A 126 14.07 -5.05 2.21
CA VAL A 126 14.99 -5.93 1.47
C VAL A 126 15.90 -6.74 2.37
N LYS A 127 15.96 -6.39 3.65
CA LYS A 127 16.65 -7.16 4.68
C LYS A 127 16.03 -6.86 6.03
N GLY A 128 15.84 -7.90 6.82
CA GLY A 128 15.16 -7.78 8.11
C GLY A 128 13.64 -7.78 7.96
N PHE A 129 12.94 -7.25 8.94
CA PHE A 129 11.48 -7.19 8.98
C PHE A 129 11.02 -6.12 9.97
N LEU A 130 9.76 -5.71 9.86
CA LEU A 130 9.07 -4.86 10.84
C LEU A 130 8.11 -5.72 11.65
N ARG A 131 8.19 -5.61 12.96
CA ARG A 131 7.23 -6.21 13.90
C ARG A 131 6.08 -5.26 14.15
N GLU A 132 5.04 -5.77 14.80
CA GLU A 132 3.97 -4.93 15.33
C GLU A 132 4.55 -3.79 16.18
N GLY A 133 4.14 -2.56 15.86
CA GLY A 133 4.60 -1.35 16.53
C GLY A 133 5.87 -0.72 15.93
N ASP A 134 6.66 -1.43 15.11
CA ASP A 134 7.76 -0.82 14.37
C ASP A 134 7.22 0.16 13.33
N THR A 135 8.02 1.18 12.98
CA THR A 135 7.57 2.23 12.08
C THR A 135 8.45 2.40 10.85
N ILE A 136 7.83 2.88 9.76
CA ILE A 136 8.50 3.52 8.64
C ILE A 136 8.13 4.98 8.65
N THR A 137 9.12 5.85 8.75
CA THR A 137 8.95 7.30 8.69
C THR A 137 9.43 7.81 7.33
N ILE A 138 8.53 8.45 6.59
CA ILE A 138 8.82 9.13 5.33
C ILE A 138 8.74 10.63 5.60
N THR A 139 9.83 11.37 5.38
CA THR A 139 9.86 12.82 5.49
C THR A 139 9.92 13.42 4.09
N PHE A 140 8.79 13.91 3.60
CA PHE A 140 8.69 14.64 2.33
C PHE A 140 9.15 16.08 2.52
N GLY A 141 10.06 16.55 1.67
CA GLY A 141 10.61 17.90 1.78
C GLY A 141 11.50 18.08 3.01
N GLU A 142 12.39 17.14 3.29
CA GLU A 142 13.35 17.20 4.38
C GLU A 142 14.29 18.41 4.23
N THR A 143 14.28 19.32 5.20
CA THR A 143 14.98 20.63 5.10
C THR A 143 16.32 20.70 5.80
N ARG A 144 16.70 19.70 6.61
CA ARG A 144 17.92 19.75 7.44
C ARG A 144 19.22 19.98 6.67
N HIS A 145 19.23 19.71 5.39
CA HIS A 145 20.41 19.86 4.53
C HIS A 145 20.32 21.01 3.53
N GLY A 146 19.31 21.88 3.67
CA GLY A 146 19.16 23.08 2.86
C GLY A 146 18.11 23.01 1.75
N SER A 147 17.36 21.91 1.64
CA SER A 147 16.18 21.85 0.78
C SER A 147 15.13 22.87 1.25
N PRO A 148 14.41 23.54 0.33
CA PRO A 148 13.32 24.44 0.70
C PRO A 148 12.05 23.71 1.19
N GLY A 149 11.99 22.41 1.05
CA GLY A 149 10.80 21.61 1.33
C GLY A 149 10.20 20.95 0.09
N MET A 150 9.03 20.36 0.23
CA MET A 150 8.23 19.82 -0.85
C MET A 150 7.28 20.89 -1.38
N ARG A 151 7.31 21.18 -2.68
CA ARG A 151 6.40 22.14 -3.30
C ARG A 151 5.01 21.52 -3.43
N LEU A 152 4.03 22.15 -2.86
CA LEU A 152 2.62 21.78 -2.96
C LEU A 152 2.06 22.11 -4.35
N GLN A 153 0.92 21.52 -4.68
CA GLN A 153 0.19 21.86 -5.89
C GLN A 153 -0.23 23.34 -5.91
N THR A 154 -0.36 23.89 -7.14
CA THR A 154 -0.62 25.33 -7.31
C THR A 154 -2.08 25.68 -7.47
N PHE A 155 -2.97 24.71 -7.50
CA PHE A 155 -4.40 24.92 -7.67
C PHE A 155 -5.20 24.09 -6.65
N LEU A 156 -6.41 24.57 -6.37
CA LEU A 156 -7.37 23.86 -5.54
C LEU A 156 -8.00 22.74 -6.35
N GLU A 157 -8.09 21.56 -5.76
CA GLU A 157 -8.92 20.47 -6.27
C GLU A 157 -10.12 20.29 -5.34
N ASP A 158 -11.28 20.07 -5.92
CA ASP A 158 -12.44 19.63 -5.14
C ASP A 158 -12.12 18.30 -4.47
N THR A 159 -12.59 18.16 -3.24
CA THR A 159 -12.43 16.93 -2.49
C THR A 159 -13.22 15.83 -3.20
N PHE A 160 -12.54 14.73 -3.52
CA PHE A 160 -13.21 13.51 -3.97
C PHE A 160 -13.43 12.64 -2.74
N GLU A 161 -14.67 12.42 -2.41
CA GLU A 161 -15.11 11.43 -1.44
C GLU A 161 -15.01 10.01 -2.03
#